data_a5fac0a527737da335c571f16a37fd04
#
_entry.id   a5fac0a527737da335c571f16a37fd04
#
_cell.length_a   1.000
_cell.length_b   1.000
_cell.length_c   1.000
_cell.angle_alpha   90.00
_cell.angle_beta   90.00
_cell.angle_gamma   90.00
#
_symmetry.space_group_name_H-M   'P 1'
#
loop_
_entity.id
_entity.type
_entity.pdbx_description
1 polymer ?
#
loop_
_entity_poly.entity_id
_entity_poly.type
_entity_poly.pdbx_seq_one_letter_code
_entity_poly.pdbx_strand_id
1 'polypeptide(L)'
;MQRSSHKLSCEQLAYCFPLNIQLSNCRSRNIRNVGLLVGNSTDQRTYSSQSLFEPVSERLITGGQFLNQPSLRSSSESSCYKKFACAETHPILQSSSLQHWFKNWQEQRKHKLTASTFAGAVGFWPIRRTQLWLEKLGAIKPFSGNLATCWNNIKEEVALERYKLITGNSVDFPEFQVYGKLNPEDSWLAASPDGLVDVFVYGLPLRGVLEIKCPFFGGDMSKAFPWRRIPLYCIPQAQGLMEIMDRDWMDFYVWTPKGSSLFRIYRDVEYWGALKLALSDFWWNHVQPAKEICSKYVITDPLRELKSVRPASRHELCSYIVYESKRIVDNSSLLMREINGQLID
;
A
#
# COMPACT_ATOMS: atom_id res chain seq x y z
N MET A 1 -15.23 -12.66 -30.26
CA MET A 1 -13.97 -12.97 -29.55
C MET A 1 -13.44 -11.68 -28.94
N GLN A 2 -13.93 -11.37 -27.76
CA GLN A 2 -13.43 -10.23 -26.97
C GLN A 2 -12.21 -10.70 -26.19
N ARG A 3 -11.05 -10.18 -26.53
CA ARG A 3 -9.87 -10.33 -25.70
C ARG A 3 -10.08 -9.44 -24.44
N SER A 4 -10.22 -10.07 -23.31
CA SER A 4 -10.20 -9.38 -22.03
C SER A 4 -8.86 -8.65 -21.90
N SER A 5 -8.89 -7.34 -21.88
CA SER A 5 -7.73 -6.52 -21.55
C SER A 5 -7.45 -6.71 -20.06
N HIS A 6 -6.44 -7.52 -19.74
CA HIS A 6 -5.99 -7.68 -18.35
C HIS A 6 -5.54 -6.33 -17.81
N LYS A 7 -6.16 -5.92 -16.73
CA LYS A 7 -5.78 -4.70 -16.01
C LYS A 7 -4.48 -4.96 -15.25
N LEU A 8 -3.46 -4.26 -15.65
CA LEU A 8 -2.23 -4.22 -14.88
C LEU A 8 -2.43 -3.24 -13.71
N SER A 9 -2.39 -3.74 -12.47
CA SER A 9 -2.50 -2.91 -11.27
C SER A 9 -1.15 -2.28 -10.94
N CYS A 10 -0.95 -1.05 -11.38
CA CYS A 10 0.27 -0.27 -11.07
C CYS A 10 0.33 0.22 -9.62
N GLU A 11 -0.74 0.08 -8.91
CA GLU A 11 -0.94 0.66 -7.58
C GLU A 11 -0.18 -0.07 -6.48
N GLN A 12 0.06 -1.35 -6.69
CA GLN A 12 0.72 -2.23 -5.73
C GLN A 12 2.20 -1.91 -5.47
N LEU A 13 2.71 -0.88 -6.09
CA LEU A 13 4.11 -0.65 -6.36
C LEU A 13 4.79 0.41 -5.52
N ALA A 14 4.03 1.31 -4.99
CA ALA A 14 4.56 2.33 -4.10
C ALA A 14 5.14 1.73 -2.81
N TYR A 15 5.01 0.40 -2.62
CA TYR A 15 5.13 -0.23 -1.31
C TYR A 15 6.22 -1.28 -1.18
N CYS A 16 6.96 -1.57 -2.23
CA CYS A 16 8.11 -2.47 -2.13
C CYS A 16 9.38 -1.74 -1.66
N PHE A 17 9.31 -1.03 -0.53
CA PHE A 17 10.52 -0.68 0.21
C PHE A 17 10.78 -1.78 1.25
N PRO A 18 11.99 -2.32 1.35
CA PRO A 18 12.33 -3.28 2.38
C PRO A 18 12.43 -2.56 3.74
N LEU A 19 11.35 -2.49 4.46
CA LEU A 19 11.44 -2.28 5.91
C LEU A 19 11.77 -3.62 6.54
N ASN A 20 13.05 -3.85 6.81
CA ASN A 20 13.49 -4.87 7.75
C ASN A 20 13.01 -4.48 9.16
N ILE A 21 11.78 -4.81 9.48
CA ILE A 21 11.32 -4.86 10.86
C ILE A 21 11.31 -6.34 11.25
N GLN A 22 12.37 -6.79 11.93
CA GLN A 22 12.34 -8.04 12.67
C GLN A 22 11.31 -7.89 13.78
N LEU A 23 10.16 -8.53 13.60
CA LEU A 23 9.20 -8.73 14.69
C LEU A 23 9.53 -10.07 15.36
N SER A 24 10.04 -9.94 16.59
CA SER A 24 10.23 -11.05 17.50
C SER A 24 8.90 -11.77 17.81
N ASN A 25 8.99 -13.10 17.87
CA ASN A 25 7.94 -14.06 18.17
C ASN A 25 7.16 -13.70 19.45
N CYS A 26 5.85 -13.47 19.33
CA CYS A 26 4.91 -13.64 20.44
C CYS A 26 4.04 -14.87 20.17
N ARG A 27 4.22 -15.88 21.02
CA ARG A 27 3.44 -17.12 21.04
C ARG A 27 1.96 -16.83 21.36
N SER A 28 1.07 -17.38 20.55
CA SER A 28 -0.36 -17.45 20.83
C SER A 28 -0.64 -18.30 22.07
N ARG A 29 -1.41 -17.73 23.03
CA ARG A 29 -2.05 -18.50 24.10
C ARG A 29 -3.53 -18.60 23.80
N ASN A 30 -4.00 -19.84 23.77
CA ASN A 30 -5.42 -20.22 23.74
C ASN A 30 -6.19 -19.60 24.92
N ILE A 31 -7.29 -18.93 24.63
CA ILE A 31 -8.26 -18.53 25.65
C ILE A 31 -9.45 -19.49 25.54
N ARG A 32 -9.57 -20.36 26.53
CA ARG A 32 -10.80 -21.11 26.85
C ARG A 32 -11.69 -20.23 27.69
N ASN A 33 -12.99 -20.30 27.41
CA ASN A 33 -14.08 -19.72 28.19
C ASN A 33 -13.99 -20.07 29.67
N VAL A 34 -14.08 -19.07 30.56
CA VAL A 34 -14.56 -19.25 31.94
C VAL A 34 -15.37 -18.01 32.35
N GLY A 35 -16.49 -18.31 32.99
CA GLY A 35 -17.56 -17.38 33.35
C GLY A 35 -17.23 -16.36 34.45
N LEU A 36 -18.22 -15.49 34.64
CA LEU A 36 -18.31 -14.44 35.65
C LEU A 36 -18.06 -14.95 37.07
N LEU A 37 -17.25 -14.18 37.81
CA LEU A 37 -17.46 -13.95 39.26
C LEU A 37 -16.92 -12.56 39.63
N VAL A 38 -17.75 -11.78 40.26
CA VAL A 38 -17.51 -10.44 40.85
C VAL A 38 -16.69 -10.61 42.13
N GLY A 39 -15.61 -9.82 42.26
CA GLY A 39 -14.87 -9.74 43.51
C GLY A 39 -13.99 -8.49 43.54
N ASN A 40 -14.37 -7.50 44.32
CA ASN A 40 -13.61 -6.31 44.69
C ASN A 40 -12.33 -6.69 45.43
N SER A 41 -11.19 -6.17 44.98
CA SER A 41 -10.04 -5.95 45.85
C SER A 41 -9.07 -4.94 45.19
N THR A 42 -8.90 -3.84 45.88
CA THR A 42 -7.90 -2.79 45.69
C THR A 42 -6.49 -3.36 45.93
N ASP A 43 -5.62 -3.27 44.92
CA ASP A 43 -4.19 -3.23 45.18
C ASP A 43 -3.44 -2.40 44.11
N GLN A 44 -2.90 -1.29 44.60
CA GLN A 44 -2.08 -0.35 43.85
C GLN A 44 -0.66 -0.98 43.72
N ARG A 45 -0.26 -1.33 42.54
CA ARG A 45 1.16 -1.50 42.18
C ARG A 45 1.50 -0.68 40.96
N THR A 46 2.20 0.38 41.20
CA THR A 46 2.92 1.22 40.26
C THR A 46 3.89 0.39 39.44
N TYR A 47 3.64 0.28 38.13
CA TYR A 47 4.65 -0.17 37.18
C TYR A 47 5.18 1.03 36.43
N SER A 48 6.45 1.32 36.69
CA SER A 48 7.26 2.29 35.97
C SER A 48 7.45 1.80 34.52
N SER A 49 6.90 2.55 33.57
CA SER A 49 7.14 2.38 32.15
C SER A 49 8.53 2.95 31.80
N GLN A 50 9.52 2.10 31.70
CA GLN A 50 10.78 2.47 31.04
C GLN A 50 10.58 2.49 29.53
N SER A 51 10.67 3.66 28.95
CA SER A 51 10.68 3.93 27.52
C SER A 51 12.02 3.46 26.93
N LEU A 52 11.98 2.46 26.07
CA LEU A 52 13.09 2.06 25.19
C LEU A 52 13.00 2.83 23.87
N PHE A 53 13.36 4.10 23.88
CA PHE A 53 13.76 4.86 22.72
C PHE A 53 14.98 5.68 23.10
N GLU A 54 16.15 5.19 22.73
CA GLU A 54 17.35 6.01 22.75
C GLU A 54 17.37 6.91 21.50
N PRO A 55 17.61 8.22 21.66
CA PRO A 55 17.81 9.12 20.53
C PRO A 55 19.23 8.96 19.98
N VAL A 56 19.33 8.74 18.67
CA VAL A 56 20.61 8.84 17.97
C VAL A 56 21.07 10.29 18.02
N SER A 57 22.18 10.51 18.72
CA SER A 57 22.81 11.82 18.90
C SER A 57 23.37 12.35 17.57
N GLU A 58 22.89 13.52 17.14
CA GLU A 58 23.54 14.37 16.16
C GLU A 58 24.90 14.83 16.70
N ARG A 59 25.96 14.43 16.03
CA ARG A 59 27.28 15.08 16.24
C ARG A 59 27.41 16.28 15.32
N LEU A 60 27.35 17.44 15.92
CA LEU A 60 27.82 18.69 15.37
C LEU A 60 29.35 18.58 15.08
N ILE A 61 29.72 18.79 13.83
CA ILE A 61 31.13 19.03 13.46
C ILE A 61 31.25 20.49 13.10
N THR A 62 31.90 21.22 14.00
CA THR A 62 32.42 22.59 13.77
C THR A 62 33.76 22.52 13.07
N GLY A 63 33.86 23.32 12.06
CA GLY A 63 34.92 24.02 11.37
C GLY A 63 36.40 23.61 11.46
N GLY A 64 37.06 23.66 10.30
CA GLY A 64 38.48 23.95 10.28
C GLY A 64 39.31 23.36 9.16
N GLN A 65 39.59 24.18 8.15
CA GLN A 65 40.81 24.29 7.36
C GLN A 65 41.18 23.32 6.24
N PHE A 66 41.34 23.93 5.10
CA PHE A 66 41.98 23.51 3.86
C PHE A 66 43.34 22.85 4.03
N LEU A 67 43.65 21.79 3.25
CA LEU A 67 44.88 21.65 2.45
C LEU A 67 44.87 20.36 1.61
N ASN A 68 45.01 20.54 0.30
CA ASN A 68 45.66 19.69 -0.72
C ASN A 68 45.20 18.20 -0.94
N GLN A 69 44.78 18.00 -2.19
CA GLN A 69 44.64 16.74 -2.93
C GLN A 69 45.90 15.84 -2.87
N PRO A 70 45.79 14.51 -3.13
CA PRO A 70 45.36 14.01 -4.45
C PRO A 70 44.48 12.71 -4.44
N SER A 71 43.70 12.66 -5.50
CA SER A 71 43.20 11.50 -6.28
C SER A 71 43.04 10.09 -5.65
N LEU A 72 41.93 9.46 -6.09
CA LEU A 72 41.61 8.04 -6.07
C LEU A 72 40.72 7.56 -4.90
N ARG A 73 39.40 7.62 -5.17
CA ARG A 73 38.46 6.50 -4.94
C ARG A 73 37.04 6.90 -5.32
N SER A 74 36.75 6.86 -6.60
CA SER A 74 35.39 6.85 -7.15
C SER A 74 35.02 5.43 -7.51
N SER A 75 34.35 4.67 -6.67
CA SER A 75 33.82 3.37 -7.06
C SER A 75 32.56 2.87 -6.32
N SER A 76 32.01 3.61 -5.36
CA SER A 76 30.80 3.13 -4.65
C SER A 76 29.50 3.84 -5.02
N GLU A 77 29.54 5.08 -5.50
CA GLU A 77 28.31 5.81 -5.90
C GLU A 77 27.82 5.43 -7.31
N SER A 78 28.72 5.00 -8.20
CA SER A 78 28.39 4.57 -9.57
C SER A 78 27.54 3.30 -9.64
N SER A 79 27.54 2.45 -8.60
CA SER A 79 26.79 1.19 -8.61
C SER A 79 25.30 1.37 -8.33
N CYS A 80 24.91 2.39 -7.57
CA CYS A 80 23.49 2.63 -7.26
C CYS A 80 22.78 3.29 -8.45
N TYR A 81 23.39 4.28 -9.09
CA TYR A 81 22.83 4.92 -10.30
C TYR A 81 22.75 3.99 -11.49
N LYS A 82 23.71 3.06 -11.67
CA LYS A 82 23.64 2.05 -12.75
C LYS A 82 22.46 1.07 -12.58
N LYS A 83 22.01 0.77 -11.35
CA LYS A 83 20.84 -0.08 -11.13
C LYS A 83 19.53 0.61 -11.52
N PHE A 84 19.43 1.93 -11.33
CA PHE A 84 18.26 2.71 -11.76
C PHE A 84 18.23 2.92 -13.28
N ALA A 85 19.36 3.22 -13.91
CA ALA A 85 19.44 3.34 -15.37
C ALA A 85 19.10 2.02 -16.10
N CYS A 86 19.43 0.86 -15.52
CA CYS A 86 19.09 -0.44 -16.08
C CYS A 86 17.58 -0.74 -16.02
N ALA A 87 16.84 -0.16 -15.07
CA ALA A 87 15.38 -0.33 -14.99
C ALA A 87 14.64 0.44 -16.09
N GLU A 88 15.13 1.62 -16.47
CA GLU A 88 14.54 2.44 -17.55
C GLU A 88 14.74 1.83 -18.95
N THR A 89 15.73 0.98 -19.12
CA THR A 89 16.08 0.34 -20.42
C THR A 89 15.53 -1.09 -20.57
N HIS A 90 14.79 -1.61 -19.59
CA HIS A 90 14.27 -2.97 -19.70
C HIS A 90 13.27 -3.09 -20.87
N PRO A 91 13.38 -4.10 -21.77
CA PRO A 91 12.54 -4.21 -22.97
C PRO A 91 11.04 -4.20 -22.70
N ILE A 92 10.61 -4.70 -21.54
CA ILE A 92 9.20 -4.70 -21.12
C ILE A 92 8.68 -3.28 -20.88
N LEU A 93 9.52 -2.36 -20.32
CA LEU A 93 9.17 -0.97 -20.13
C LEU A 93 9.15 -0.16 -21.42
N GLN A 94 9.78 -0.67 -22.48
CA GLN A 94 9.81 -0.05 -23.81
C GLN A 94 8.66 -0.51 -24.72
N SER A 95 7.83 -1.47 -24.29
CA SER A 95 6.65 -1.89 -25.04
C SER A 95 5.69 -0.73 -25.21
N SER A 96 5.40 -0.36 -26.46
CA SER A 96 4.47 0.74 -26.79
C SER A 96 3.06 0.53 -26.27
N SER A 97 2.59 -0.71 -26.21
CA SER A 97 1.29 -1.07 -25.65
C SER A 97 1.25 -0.87 -24.13
N LEU A 98 2.32 -1.23 -23.43
CA LEU A 98 2.45 -1.02 -21.99
C LEU A 98 2.52 0.48 -21.67
N GLN A 99 3.31 1.25 -22.42
CA GLN A 99 3.41 2.71 -22.23
C GLN A 99 2.09 3.42 -22.50
N HIS A 100 1.35 3.03 -23.54
CA HIS A 100 0.04 3.58 -23.83
C HIS A 100 -0.96 3.25 -22.72
N TRP A 101 -0.95 2.03 -22.22
CA TRP A 101 -1.78 1.60 -21.10
C TRP A 101 -1.46 2.39 -19.83
N PHE A 102 -0.19 2.56 -19.47
CA PHE A 102 0.24 3.38 -18.33
C PHE A 102 -0.21 4.82 -18.44
N LYS A 103 -0.10 5.42 -19.62
CA LYS A 103 -0.52 6.81 -19.85
C LYS A 103 -2.03 6.98 -19.63
N ASN A 104 -2.86 6.11 -20.20
CA ASN A 104 -4.31 6.14 -20.02
C ASN A 104 -4.69 5.89 -18.55
N TRP A 105 -4.02 4.96 -17.90
CA TRP A 105 -4.19 4.66 -16.49
C TRP A 105 -3.83 5.87 -15.58
N GLN A 106 -2.77 6.59 -15.88
CA GLN A 106 -2.37 7.79 -15.15
C GLN A 106 -3.38 8.93 -15.33
N GLU A 107 -3.90 9.14 -16.53
CA GLU A 107 -4.91 10.18 -16.80
C GLU A 107 -6.19 9.96 -15.99
N GLN A 108 -6.71 8.74 -15.92
CA GLN A 108 -7.88 8.42 -15.11
C GLN A 108 -7.69 8.74 -13.63
N ARG A 109 -6.46 8.61 -13.11
CA ARG A 109 -6.10 8.78 -11.70
C ARG A 109 -5.60 10.17 -11.33
N LYS A 110 -5.29 10.99 -12.31
CA LYS A 110 -4.71 12.33 -12.13
C LYS A 110 -5.55 13.22 -11.19
N HIS A 111 -6.86 13.12 -11.34
CA HIS A 111 -7.84 13.95 -10.62
C HIS A 111 -8.56 13.19 -9.50
N LYS A 112 -8.04 12.04 -9.08
CA LYS A 112 -8.63 11.20 -8.05
C LYS A 112 -7.56 10.78 -7.02
N LEU A 113 -7.98 10.54 -5.80
CA LEU A 113 -7.19 9.82 -4.81
C LEU A 113 -7.59 8.34 -4.87
N THR A 114 -6.65 7.46 -5.16
CA THR A 114 -6.95 6.04 -5.39
C THR A 114 -6.59 5.18 -4.19
N ALA A 115 -7.31 4.08 -4.00
CA ALA A 115 -7.17 3.20 -2.83
C ALA A 115 -5.71 2.82 -2.51
N SER A 116 -4.90 2.55 -3.53
CA SER A 116 -3.47 2.23 -3.38
C SER A 116 -2.62 3.37 -2.84
N THR A 117 -3.06 4.61 -2.98
CA THR A 117 -2.34 5.79 -2.48
C THR A 117 -2.78 6.19 -1.07
N PHE A 118 -3.80 5.54 -0.49
CA PHE A 118 -4.38 5.92 0.80
C PHE A 118 -3.38 5.88 1.95
N ALA A 119 -2.60 4.81 2.07
CA ALA A 119 -1.55 4.73 3.10
C ALA A 119 -0.51 5.86 2.96
N GLY A 120 -0.15 6.23 1.71
CA GLY A 120 0.72 7.37 1.42
C GLY A 120 0.10 8.70 1.81
N ALA A 121 -1.19 8.92 1.49
CA ALA A 121 -1.93 10.13 1.82
C ALA A 121 -2.10 10.33 3.34
N VAL A 122 -2.22 9.25 4.10
CA VAL A 122 -2.28 9.29 5.57
C VAL A 122 -0.91 9.55 6.19
N GLY A 123 0.18 9.13 5.54
CA GLY A 123 1.54 9.34 6.00
C GLY A 123 2.18 8.11 6.67
N PHE A 124 1.81 6.90 6.28
CA PHE A 124 2.55 5.68 6.66
C PHE A 124 4.04 5.83 6.36
N TRP A 125 4.37 6.55 5.28
CA TRP A 125 5.72 6.98 4.94
C TRP A 125 5.75 8.51 4.85
N PRO A 126 6.44 9.20 5.75
CA PRO A 126 6.41 10.66 5.84
C PRO A 126 6.76 11.37 4.53
N ILE A 127 7.80 10.92 3.84
CA ILE A 127 8.25 11.52 2.57
C ILE A 127 7.20 11.28 1.47
N ARG A 128 6.54 10.12 1.46
CA ARG A 128 5.57 9.76 0.43
C ARG A 128 4.33 10.67 0.43
N ARG A 129 3.88 11.15 1.59
CA ARG A 129 2.74 12.05 1.68
C ARG A 129 2.99 13.35 0.91
N THR A 130 4.14 13.97 1.09
CA THR A 130 4.55 15.17 0.34
C THR A 130 4.75 14.87 -1.14
N GLN A 131 5.39 13.76 -1.49
CA GLN A 131 5.57 13.36 -2.90
C GLN A 131 4.21 13.16 -3.60
N LEU A 132 3.27 12.46 -2.97
CA LEU A 132 1.93 12.27 -3.52
C LEU A 132 1.21 13.60 -3.74
N TRP A 133 1.36 14.56 -2.83
CA TRP A 133 0.83 15.90 -3.00
C TRP A 133 1.43 16.59 -4.22
N LEU A 134 2.75 16.57 -4.39
CA LEU A 134 3.43 17.12 -5.58
C LEU A 134 3.01 16.43 -6.88
N GLU A 135 2.80 15.11 -6.86
CA GLU A 135 2.26 14.34 -8.00
C GLU A 135 0.84 14.81 -8.37
N LYS A 136 -0.02 15.06 -7.37
CA LYS A 136 -1.39 15.55 -7.59
C LYS A 136 -1.45 16.98 -8.11
N LEU A 137 -0.42 17.78 -7.85
CA LEU A 137 -0.26 19.12 -8.44
C LEU A 137 0.35 19.07 -9.84
N GLY A 138 0.90 17.96 -10.28
CA GLY A 138 1.68 17.86 -11.52
C GLY A 138 3.08 18.48 -11.43
N ALA A 139 3.54 18.82 -10.22
CA ALA A 139 4.86 19.41 -9.98
C ALA A 139 6.00 18.40 -10.14
N ILE A 140 5.71 17.13 -9.92
CA ILE A 140 6.59 16.00 -10.23
C ILE A 140 5.84 14.97 -11.06
N LYS A 141 6.57 14.19 -11.85
CA LYS A 141 5.97 13.09 -12.60
C LYS A 141 5.38 12.06 -11.64
N PRO A 142 4.17 11.56 -11.89
CA PRO A 142 3.64 10.45 -11.14
C PRO A 142 4.58 9.25 -11.22
N PHE A 143 4.53 8.43 -10.18
CA PHE A 143 5.29 7.19 -10.18
C PHE A 143 4.95 6.34 -11.42
N SER A 144 5.95 6.02 -12.22
CA SER A 144 5.83 5.31 -13.51
C SER A 144 6.17 3.82 -13.44
N GLY A 145 6.41 3.31 -12.24
CA GLY A 145 6.79 1.91 -12.03
C GLY A 145 8.30 1.71 -11.79
N ASN A 146 8.62 0.54 -11.30
CA ASN A 146 9.98 0.02 -11.10
C ASN A 146 10.03 -1.48 -11.39
N LEU A 147 11.15 -2.16 -11.14
CA LEU A 147 11.25 -3.61 -11.38
C LEU A 147 10.24 -4.43 -10.58
N ALA A 148 9.92 -4.02 -9.33
CA ALA A 148 8.89 -4.69 -8.54
C ALA A 148 7.50 -4.52 -9.15
N THR A 149 7.23 -3.35 -9.76
CA THR A 149 6.02 -3.09 -10.54
C THR A 149 5.89 -4.05 -11.70
N CYS A 150 6.91 -4.07 -12.54
CA CYS A 150 6.91 -4.92 -13.72
C CYS A 150 6.74 -6.39 -13.34
N TRP A 151 7.43 -6.82 -12.28
CA TRP A 151 7.30 -8.18 -11.75
C TRP A 151 5.86 -8.49 -11.34
N ASN A 152 5.24 -7.63 -10.52
CA ASN A 152 3.85 -7.84 -10.11
C ASN A 152 2.93 -7.98 -11.32
N ASN A 153 3.00 -7.03 -12.25
CA ASN A 153 2.15 -7.01 -13.43
C ASN A 153 2.31 -8.25 -14.33
N ILE A 154 3.57 -8.71 -14.50
CA ILE A 154 3.84 -9.91 -15.31
C ILE A 154 3.34 -11.19 -14.62
N LYS A 155 3.39 -11.21 -13.27
CA LYS A 155 3.04 -12.40 -12.48
C LYS A 155 1.59 -12.44 -12.02
N GLU A 156 0.86 -11.34 -12.14
CA GLU A 156 -0.53 -11.24 -11.73
C GLU A 156 -1.43 -12.25 -12.43
N GLU A 157 -1.27 -12.45 -13.75
CA GLU A 157 -2.04 -13.45 -14.50
C GLU A 157 -1.77 -14.88 -13.99
N VAL A 158 -0.51 -15.23 -13.76
CA VAL A 158 -0.12 -16.55 -13.21
C VAL A 158 -0.69 -16.72 -11.79
N ALA A 159 -0.64 -15.68 -10.98
CA ALA A 159 -1.18 -15.67 -9.64
C ALA A 159 -2.71 -15.83 -9.65
N LEU A 160 -3.38 -15.13 -10.55
CA LEU A 160 -4.84 -15.21 -10.72
C LEU A 160 -5.29 -16.62 -11.11
N GLU A 161 -4.63 -17.24 -12.09
CA GLU A 161 -4.96 -18.61 -12.48
C GLU A 161 -4.71 -19.60 -11.32
N ARG A 162 -3.65 -19.38 -10.55
CA ARG A 162 -3.41 -20.19 -9.35
C ARG A 162 -4.48 -19.98 -8.29
N TYR A 163 -4.91 -18.73 -8.05
CA TYR A 163 -6.01 -18.43 -7.14
C TYR A 163 -7.31 -19.14 -7.55
N LYS A 164 -7.71 -19.06 -8.81
CA LYS A 164 -8.90 -19.74 -9.34
C LYS A 164 -8.81 -21.25 -9.16
N LEU A 165 -7.63 -21.83 -9.42
CA LEU A 165 -7.42 -23.28 -9.30
C LEU A 165 -7.59 -23.77 -7.85
N ILE A 166 -7.06 -23.02 -6.87
CA ILE A 166 -7.09 -23.46 -5.47
C ILE A 166 -8.39 -23.13 -4.76
N THR A 167 -9.12 -22.09 -5.18
CA THR A 167 -10.36 -21.68 -4.55
C THR A 167 -11.61 -22.18 -5.27
N GLY A 168 -11.50 -22.50 -6.55
CA GLY A 168 -12.64 -22.80 -7.42
C GLY A 168 -13.52 -21.57 -7.73
N ASN A 169 -13.13 -20.37 -7.30
CA ASN A 169 -13.89 -19.17 -7.50
C ASN A 169 -13.79 -18.64 -8.93
N SER A 170 -14.91 -18.15 -9.47
CA SER A 170 -14.90 -17.27 -10.63
C SER A 170 -14.51 -15.84 -10.21
N VAL A 171 -13.80 -15.15 -11.10
CA VAL A 171 -13.34 -13.79 -10.85
C VAL A 171 -13.80 -12.89 -11.99
N ASP A 172 -14.55 -11.86 -11.67
CA ASP A 172 -14.96 -10.81 -12.59
C ASP A 172 -13.98 -9.64 -12.52
N PHE A 173 -13.76 -8.96 -13.67
CA PHE A 173 -12.80 -7.86 -13.78
C PHE A 173 -13.55 -6.54 -13.94
N PRO A 174 -13.73 -5.77 -12.86
CA PRO A 174 -14.39 -4.48 -12.95
C PRO A 174 -13.47 -3.44 -13.61
N GLU A 175 -14.09 -2.45 -14.20
CA GLU A 175 -13.37 -1.26 -14.63
C GLU A 175 -12.99 -0.39 -13.42
N PHE A 176 -12.14 0.63 -13.67
CA PHE A 176 -11.86 1.69 -12.72
C PHE A 176 -13.16 2.29 -12.17
N GLN A 177 -13.34 2.20 -10.86
CA GLN A 177 -14.55 2.67 -10.18
C GLN A 177 -14.27 3.96 -9.43
N VAL A 178 -15.17 4.93 -9.63
CA VAL A 178 -15.20 6.16 -8.85
C VAL A 178 -16.17 5.97 -7.69
N TYR A 179 -15.74 6.28 -6.51
CA TYR A 179 -16.59 6.28 -5.32
C TYR A 179 -17.61 7.42 -5.41
N GLY A 180 -18.77 7.24 -4.85
CA GLY A 180 -19.78 8.31 -4.87
C GLY A 180 -20.66 8.35 -6.11
N LYS A 181 -20.86 7.22 -6.81
CA LYS A 181 -21.93 7.12 -7.79
C LYS A 181 -23.29 7.51 -7.17
N LEU A 182 -23.46 7.23 -5.88
CA LEU A 182 -24.63 7.60 -5.06
C LEU A 182 -24.46 8.93 -4.33
N ASN A 183 -23.23 9.37 -4.11
CA ASN A 183 -22.87 10.63 -3.48
C ASN A 183 -21.77 11.34 -4.28
N PRO A 184 -22.13 12.30 -5.17
CA PRO A 184 -21.17 13.00 -6.02
C PRO A 184 -20.03 13.70 -5.25
N GLU A 185 -20.26 14.09 -3.99
CA GLU A 185 -19.25 14.74 -3.15
C GLU A 185 -18.02 13.86 -2.89
N ASP A 186 -18.17 12.54 -2.96
CA ASP A 186 -17.10 11.57 -2.78
C ASP A 186 -16.39 11.17 -4.09
N SER A 187 -16.76 11.79 -5.20
CA SER A 187 -16.22 11.45 -6.53
C SER A 187 -14.70 11.66 -6.69
N TRP A 188 -14.05 12.25 -5.70
CA TRP A 188 -12.59 12.42 -5.64
C TRP A 188 -11.84 11.14 -5.25
N LEU A 189 -12.54 10.13 -4.72
CA LEU A 189 -12.00 8.81 -4.40
C LEU A 189 -12.27 7.81 -5.53
N ALA A 190 -11.35 6.87 -5.74
CA ALA A 190 -11.50 5.84 -6.75
C ALA A 190 -10.72 4.57 -6.41
N ALA A 191 -11.08 3.47 -7.08
CA ALA A 191 -10.43 2.17 -6.89
C ALA A 191 -10.39 1.36 -8.18
N SER A 192 -9.46 0.40 -8.23
CA SER A 192 -9.31 -0.58 -9.29
C SER A 192 -8.83 -1.88 -8.66
N PRO A 193 -9.73 -2.77 -8.24
CA PRO A 193 -9.36 -4.07 -7.69
C PRO A 193 -8.83 -4.99 -8.78
N ASP A 194 -8.07 -6.01 -8.38
CA ASP A 194 -7.57 -7.03 -9.30
C ASP A 194 -8.70 -8.00 -9.71
N GLY A 195 -9.76 -8.11 -8.91
CA GLY A 195 -10.96 -8.86 -9.26
C GLY A 195 -12.11 -8.69 -8.29
N LEU A 196 -13.29 -9.15 -8.70
CA LEU A 196 -14.47 -9.32 -7.86
C LEU A 196 -14.79 -10.80 -7.75
N VAL A 197 -15.18 -11.24 -6.56
CA VAL A 197 -15.51 -12.63 -6.27
C VAL A 197 -16.89 -12.67 -5.63
N ASP A 198 -17.83 -13.32 -6.29
CA ASP A 198 -19.17 -13.55 -5.76
C ASP A 198 -19.32 -15.04 -5.41
N VAL A 199 -19.55 -15.31 -4.14
CA VAL A 199 -19.80 -16.67 -3.62
C VAL A 199 -21.24 -16.74 -3.16
N PHE A 200 -21.94 -17.80 -3.53
CA PHE A 200 -23.30 -18.03 -3.08
C PHE A 200 -23.33 -19.03 -1.93
N VAL A 201 -23.85 -18.61 -0.79
CA VAL A 201 -24.06 -19.47 0.38
C VAL A 201 -25.54 -19.49 0.69
N TYR A 202 -26.16 -20.65 0.64
CA TYR A 202 -27.62 -20.82 0.79
C TYR A 202 -28.45 -19.90 -0.14
N GLY A 203 -27.95 -19.65 -1.35
CA GLY A 203 -28.61 -18.78 -2.33
C GLY A 203 -28.44 -17.27 -2.10
N LEU A 204 -27.73 -16.86 -1.04
CA LEU A 204 -27.40 -15.47 -0.78
C LEU A 204 -26.01 -15.14 -1.33
N PRO A 205 -25.86 -14.04 -2.08
CA PRO A 205 -24.57 -13.63 -2.59
C PRO A 205 -23.70 -13.06 -1.45
N LEU A 206 -22.54 -13.66 -1.26
CA LEU A 206 -21.46 -13.07 -0.46
C LEU A 206 -20.49 -12.40 -1.43
N ARG A 207 -20.41 -11.08 -1.37
CA ARG A 207 -19.70 -10.26 -2.34
C ARG A 207 -18.31 -9.89 -1.84
N GLY A 208 -17.29 -10.32 -2.55
CA GLY A 208 -15.89 -10.10 -2.19
C GLY A 208 -15.09 -9.35 -3.24
N VAL A 209 -13.91 -8.90 -2.81
CA VAL A 209 -12.87 -8.32 -3.65
C VAL A 209 -11.67 -9.25 -3.65
N LEU A 210 -10.98 -9.38 -4.76
CA LEU A 210 -9.67 -10.02 -4.86
C LEU A 210 -8.60 -8.95 -5.02
N GLU A 211 -7.56 -9.03 -4.21
CA GLU A 211 -6.34 -8.25 -4.33
C GLU A 211 -5.14 -9.19 -4.38
N ILE A 212 -4.34 -9.10 -5.44
CA ILE A 212 -3.20 -9.97 -5.70
C ILE A 212 -1.90 -9.22 -5.42
N LYS A 213 -0.97 -9.86 -4.72
CA LYS A 213 0.38 -9.35 -4.49
C LYS A 213 1.42 -10.37 -4.93
N CYS A 214 2.33 -9.94 -5.81
CA CYS A 214 3.48 -10.72 -6.27
C CYS A 214 4.79 -10.06 -5.83
N PRO A 215 5.27 -10.29 -4.58
CA PRO A 215 6.47 -9.64 -4.04
C PRO A 215 7.72 -9.94 -4.86
N PHE A 216 8.55 -8.91 -5.10
CA PHE A 216 9.74 -9.01 -5.98
C PHE A 216 11.01 -9.47 -5.28
N PHE A 217 11.16 -9.21 -3.97
CA PHE A 217 12.35 -9.56 -3.16
C PHE A 217 13.69 -9.09 -3.75
N GLY A 218 13.71 -7.99 -4.50
CA GLY A 218 14.91 -7.48 -5.15
C GLY A 218 15.48 -8.38 -6.23
N GLY A 219 14.69 -9.35 -6.75
CA GLY A 219 15.11 -10.35 -7.72
C GLY A 219 15.69 -11.62 -7.10
N ASP A 220 15.85 -11.67 -5.78
CA ASP A 220 16.34 -12.86 -5.07
C ASP A 220 15.22 -13.89 -4.85
N MET A 221 15.02 -14.77 -5.84
CA MET A 221 14.00 -15.81 -5.78
C MET A 221 14.27 -16.89 -4.73
N SER A 222 15.48 -16.96 -4.16
CA SER A 222 15.77 -17.89 -3.04
C SER A 222 15.00 -17.52 -1.78
N LYS A 223 14.68 -16.22 -1.62
CA LYS A 223 13.91 -15.65 -0.50
C LYS A 223 12.43 -15.41 -0.82
N ALA A 224 11.98 -15.78 -2.02
CA ALA A 224 10.64 -15.49 -2.50
C ALA A 224 9.56 -16.41 -1.89
N PHE A 225 9.44 -16.42 -0.57
CA PHE A 225 8.35 -17.09 0.12
C PHE A 225 7.13 -16.16 0.27
N PRO A 226 5.90 -16.69 0.19
CA PRO A 226 4.71 -15.88 0.39
C PRO A 226 4.64 -15.35 1.82
N TRP A 227 4.05 -14.18 1.97
CA TRP A 227 3.95 -13.53 3.27
C TRP A 227 3.17 -14.40 4.27
N ARG A 228 3.60 -14.37 5.51
CA ARG A 228 2.90 -15.03 6.63
C ARG A 228 1.84 -14.15 7.27
N ARG A 229 1.82 -12.88 6.92
CA ARG A 229 0.94 -11.85 7.47
C ARG A 229 0.81 -10.71 6.49
N ILE A 230 -0.38 -10.10 6.43
CA ILE A 230 -0.61 -8.92 5.59
C ILE A 230 0.19 -7.73 6.17
N PRO A 231 0.98 -7.02 5.36
CA PRO A 231 1.62 -5.78 5.78
C PRO A 231 0.60 -4.71 6.16
N LEU A 232 0.82 -3.99 7.27
CA LEU A 232 -0.13 -2.99 7.79
C LEU A 232 -0.50 -1.92 6.76
N TYR A 233 0.44 -1.52 5.92
CA TYR A 233 0.24 -0.51 4.89
C TYR A 233 -0.69 -0.97 3.75
N CYS A 234 -0.98 -2.25 3.64
CA CYS A 234 -1.97 -2.75 2.68
C CYS A 234 -3.42 -2.57 3.15
N ILE A 235 -3.64 -2.38 4.45
CA ILE A 235 -4.99 -2.30 5.02
C ILE A 235 -5.77 -1.07 4.55
N PRO A 236 -5.19 0.15 4.48
CA PRO A 236 -5.89 1.30 3.91
C PRO A 236 -6.38 1.06 2.48
N GLN A 237 -5.56 0.41 1.64
CA GLN A 237 -5.96 0.00 0.30
C GLN A 237 -7.09 -1.01 0.34
N ALA A 238 -6.95 -2.06 1.12
CA ALA A 238 -7.91 -3.15 1.22
C ALA A 238 -9.30 -2.67 1.68
N GLN A 239 -9.36 -1.86 2.73
CA GLN A 239 -10.61 -1.30 3.23
C GLN A 239 -11.22 -0.31 2.22
N GLY A 240 -10.39 0.50 1.57
CA GLY A 240 -10.85 1.40 0.52
C GLY A 240 -11.40 0.66 -0.71
N LEU A 241 -10.80 -0.46 -1.10
CA LEU A 241 -11.32 -1.30 -2.18
C LEU A 241 -12.69 -1.88 -1.82
N MET A 242 -12.84 -2.47 -0.63
CA MET A 242 -14.12 -3.02 -0.18
C MET A 242 -15.20 -1.94 -0.10
N GLU A 243 -14.88 -0.78 0.41
CA GLU A 243 -15.83 0.33 0.53
C GLU A 243 -16.27 0.88 -0.84
N ILE A 244 -15.31 1.18 -1.73
CA ILE A 244 -15.60 1.77 -3.04
C ILE A 244 -16.34 0.79 -3.96
N MET A 245 -16.06 -0.51 -3.81
CA MET A 245 -16.71 -1.58 -4.58
C MET A 245 -18.02 -2.06 -3.94
N ASP A 246 -18.36 -1.57 -2.75
CA ASP A 246 -19.48 -2.04 -1.93
C ASP A 246 -19.45 -3.56 -1.72
N ARG A 247 -18.38 -4.04 -1.09
CA ARG A 247 -18.10 -5.47 -0.86
C ARG A 247 -17.84 -5.73 0.62
N ASP A 248 -18.22 -6.92 1.09
CA ASP A 248 -18.24 -7.26 2.51
C ASP A 248 -16.91 -7.83 3.01
N TRP A 249 -16.14 -8.44 2.10
CA TRP A 249 -14.87 -9.10 2.41
C TRP A 249 -13.89 -9.00 1.24
N MET A 250 -12.62 -9.30 1.53
CA MET A 250 -11.54 -9.36 0.55
C MET A 250 -10.73 -10.64 0.73
N ASP A 251 -10.46 -11.32 -0.39
CA ASP A 251 -9.38 -12.27 -0.50
C ASP A 251 -8.09 -11.52 -0.89
N PHE A 252 -7.17 -11.48 0.07
CA PHE A 252 -5.85 -10.92 -0.12
C PHE A 252 -4.88 -12.05 -0.43
N TYR A 253 -4.53 -12.20 -1.71
CA TYR A 253 -3.75 -13.31 -2.23
C TYR A 253 -2.31 -12.90 -2.51
N VAL A 254 -1.37 -13.60 -1.88
CA VAL A 254 0.07 -13.37 -2.06
C VAL A 254 0.67 -14.54 -2.80
N TRP A 255 1.18 -14.30 -4.00
CA TRP A 255 1.78 -15.33 -4.84
C TRP A 255 3.28 -15.10 -4.99
N THR A 256 4.04 -16.18 -4.96
CA THR A 256 5.47 -16.21 -5.26
C THR A 256 5.81 -17.50 -6.01
N PRO A 257 6.96 -17.60 -6.69
CA PRO A 257 7.39 -18.84 -7.35
C PRO A 257 7.53 -20.03 -6.39
N LYS A 258 7.66 -19.79 -5.09
CA LYS A 258 7.80 -20.84 -4.06
C LYS A 258 6.50 -21.18 -3.33
N GLY A 259 5.40 -20.55 -3.67
CA GLY A 259 4.10 -20.83 -3.06
C GLY A 259 3.23 -19.60 -2.92
N SER A 260 2.14 -19.75 -2.18
CA SER A 260 1.15 -18.71 -2.01
C SER A 260 0.55 -18.68 -0.61
N SER A 261 -0.04 -17.55 -0.24
CA SER A 261 -0.83 -17.39 0.98
C SER A 261 -2.12 -16.65 0.64
N LEU A 262 -3.23 -17.14 1.14
CA LEU A 262 -4.55 -16.55 0.99
C LEU A 262 -5.07 -16.11 2.35
N PHE A 263 -5.31 -14.80 2.49
CA PHE A 263 -5.90 -14.22 3.69
C PHE A 263 -7.29 -13.70 3.36
N ARG A 264 -8.20 -13.81 4.33
CA ARG A 264 -9.50 -13.14 4.26
C ARG A 264 -9.57 -12.06 5.33
N ILE A 265 -9.98 -10.88 4.89
CA ILE A 265 -10.28 -9.75 5.76
C ILE A 265 -11.68 -9.26 5.46
N TYR A 266 -12.31 -8.63 6.45
CA TYR A 266 -13.66 -8.11 6.35
C TYR A 266 -13.68 -6.59 6.34
N ARG A 267 -14.71 -6.01 5.72
CA ARG A 267 -14.96 -4.59 5.73
C ARG A 267 -15.16 -4.09 7.15
N ASP A 268 -14.53 -2.98 7.48
CA ASP A 268 -14.60 -2.34 8.80
C ASP A 268 -15.03 -0.89 8.61
N VAL A 269 -16.27 -0.60 8.96
CA VAL A 269 -16.90 0.72 8.75
C VAL A 269 -16.27 1.79 9.64
N GLU A 270 -15.89 1.44 10.87
CA GLU A 270 -15.25 2.38 11.81
C GLU A 270 -13.84 2.76 11.31
N TYR A 271 -13.08 1.76 10.88
CA TYR A 271 -11.79 2.00 10.24
C TYR A 271 -11.93 2.91 9.03
N TRP A 272 -12.91 2.63 8.15
CA TRP A 272 -13.16 3.46 6.97
C TRP A 272 -13.50 4.89 7.35
N GLY A 273 -14.32 5.12 8.37
CA GLY A 273 -14.66 6.44 8.86
C GLY A 273 -13.42 7.27 9.22
N ALA A 274 -12.50 6.69 10.00
CA ALA A 274 -11.24 7.34 10.37
C ALA A 274 -10.32 7.55 9.16
N LEU A 275 -10.23 6.56 8.29
CA LEU A 275 -9.43 6.64 7.06
C LEU A 275 -9.97 7.74 6.14
N LYS A 276 -11.27 7.77 5.86
CA LYS A 276 -11.92 8.75 4.99
C LYS A 276 -11.70 10.18 5.51
N LEU A 277 -11.77 10.39 6.83
CA LEU A 277 -11.48 11.70 7.42
C LEU A 277 -10.04 12.16 7.10
N ALA A 278 -9.06 11.30 7.29
CA ALA A 278 -7.65 11.61 6.99
C ALA A 278 -7.39 11.83 5.49
N LEU A 279 -8.08 11.09 4.62
CA LEU A 279 -8.01 11.27 3.17
C LEU A 279 -8.70 12.56 2.73
N SER A 280 -9.82 12.92 3.35
CA SER A 280 -10.56 14.16 3.12
C SER A 280 -9.71 15.38 3.47
N ASP A 281 -9.03 15.36 4.62
CA ASP A 281 -8.07 16.39 4.99
C ASP A 281 -6.98 16.57 3.92
N PHE A 282 -6.37 15.46 3.49
CA PHE A 282 -5.33 15.51 2.45
C PHE A 282 -5.85 16.11 1.14
N TRP A 283 -7.08 15.77 0.73
CA TRP A 283 -7.63 16.22 -0.54
C TRP A 283 -8.13 17.67 -0.48
N TRP A 284 -8.96 18.01 0.51
CA TRP A 284 -9.65 19.29 0.56
C TRP A 284 -8.86 20.41 1.20
N ASN A 285 -7.96 20.08 2.15
CA ASN A 285 -7.16 21.09 2.84
C ASN A 285 -5.76 21.26 2.23
N HIS A 286 -5.29 20.32 1.40
CA HIS A 286 -3.94 20.38 0.84
C HIS A 286 -3.91 20.30 -0.68
N VAL A 287 -4.60 19.35 -1.32
CA VAL A 287 -4.52 19.17 -2.78
C VAL A 287 -5.35 20.23 -3.50
N GLN A 288 -6.62 20.42 -3.14
CA GLN A 288 -7.50 21.34 -3.85
C GLN A 288 -7.07 22.81 -3.70
N PRO A 289 -6.77 23.34 -2.50
CA PRO A 289 -6.30 24.71 -2.37
C PRO A 289 -4.99 24.96 -3.11
N ALA A 290 -4.06 24.00 -3.09
CA ALA A 290 -2.83 24.12 -3.85
C ALA A 290 -3.07 24.17 -5.37
N LYS A 291 -4.00 23.35 -5.90
CA LYS A 291 -4.41 23.41 -7.31
C LYS A 291 -5.02 24.73 -7.68
N GLU A 292 -5.86 25.29 -6.83
CA GLU A 292 -6.45 26.62 -7.04
C GLU A 292 -5.40 27.72 -7.12
N ILE A 293 -4.38 27.68 -6.24
CA ILE A 293 -3.26 28.63 -6.31
C ILE A 293 -2.47 28.44 -7.62
N CYS A 294 -2.13 27.17 -7.95
CA CYS A 294 -1.41 26.86 -9.20
C CYS A 294 -2.19 27.24 -10.48
N SER A 295 -3.52 27.30 -10.43
CA SER A 295 -4.32 27.75 -11.57
C SER A 295 -4.28 29.25 -11.79
N LYS A 296 -3.98 30.02 -10.74
CA LYS A 296 -3.96 31.50 -10.77
C LYS A 296 -2.57 32.07 -10.91
N TYR A 297 -1.56 31.36 -10.43
CA TYR A 297 -0.17 31.84 -10.34
C TYR A 297 0.79 30.81 -10.91
N VAL A 298 1.89 31.29 -11.50
CA VAL A 298 3.00 30.43 -11.93
C VAL A 298 3.82 30.06 -10.69
N ILE A 299 3.82 28.78 -10.34
CA ILE A 299 4.55 28.25 -9.17
C ILE A 299 5.79 27.53 -9.70
N THR A 300 6.97 28.00 -9.31
CA THR A 300 8.26 27.39 -9.71
C THR A 300 8.84 26.48 -8.65
N ASP A 301 8.63 26.80 -7.36
CA ASP A 301 9.05 25.98 -6.21
C ASP A 301 7.86 25.71 -5.29
N PRO A 302 7.06 24.63 -5.57
CA PRO A 302 5.88 24.33 -4.79
C PRO A 302 6.14 24.09 -3.30
N LEU A 303 7.30 23.54 -2.94
CA LEU A 303 7.62 23.28 -1.53
C LEU A 303 7.79 24.56 -0.71
N ARG A 304 8.25 25.63 -1.34
CA ARG A 304 8.47 26.94 -0.72
C ARG A 304 7.24 27.82 -0.86
N GLU A 305 6.71 27.95 -2.09
CA GLU A 305 5.65 28.91 -2.42
C GLU A 305 4.27 28.46 -1.89
N LEU A 306 4.03 27.15 -1.78
CA LEU A 306 2.78 26.59 -1.26
C LEU A 306 2.92 26.06 0.18
N LYS A 307 3.83 26.62 0.97
CA LYS A 307 4.10 26.17 2.35
C LYS A 307 2.85 26.14 3.23
N SER A 308 1.92 27.09 3.07
CA SER A 308 0.69 27.19 3.87
C SER A 308 -0.31 26.05 3.64
N VAL A 309 -0.31 25.47 2.43
CA VAL A 309 -1.21 24.37 2.04
C VAL A 309 -0.48 23.03 1.89
N ARG A 310 0.84 22.99 2.16
CA ARG A 310 1.63 21.78 2.12
C ARG A 310 1.22 20.86 3.28
N PRO A 311 0.95 19.55 3.03
CA PRO A 311 0.60 18.63 4.10
C PRO A 311 1.78 18.39 5.05
N ALA A 312 1.50 18.21 6.32
CA ALA A 312 2.46 17.68 7.28
C ALA A 312 2.93 16.28 6.82
N SER A 313 4.07 15.81 7.32
CA SER A 313 4.62 14.51 6.94
C SER A 313 3.71 13.31 7.30
N ARG A 314 2.87 13.47 8.32
CA ARG A 314 1.85 12.51 8.75
C ARG A 314 0.58 13.25 9.14
N HIS A 315 -0.57 12.63 8.87
CA HIS A 315 -1.85 13.08 9.42
C HIS A 315 -1.92 12.74 10.93
N GLU A 316 -2.64 13.51 11.70
CA GLU A 316 -2.82 13.28 13.14
C GLU A 316 -3.40 11.91 13.47
N LEU A 317 -4.33 11.42 12.64
CA LEU A 317 -4.90 10.08 12.78
C LEU A 317 -3.98 8.96 12.29
N CYS A 318 -2.78 9.25 11.74
CA CYS A 318 -1.91 8.22 11.17
C CYS A 318 -1.58 7.11 12.18
N SER A 319 -1.23 7.47 13.41
CA SER A 319 -0.90 6.49 14.45
C SER A 319 -2.10 5.62 14.84
N TYR A 320 -3.29 6.21 14.91
CA TYR A 320 -4.53 5.49 15.16
C TYR A 320 -4.85 4.52 14.01
N ILE A 321 -4.77 4.98 12.75
CA ILE A 321 -5.01 4.14 11.56
C ILE A 321 -4.01 2.99 11.49
N VAL A 322 -2.74 3.21 11.84
CA VAL A 322 -1.73 2.13 11.92
C VAL A 322 -2.09 1.11 13.01
N TYR A 323 -2.53 1.57 14.19
CA TYR A 323 -2.96 0.70 15.27
C TYR A 323 -4.17 -0.15 14.86
N GLU A 324 -5.19 0.46 14.26
CA GLU A 324 -6.37 -0.24 13.77
C GLU A 324 -6.04 -1.18 12.59
N SER A 325 -5.11 -0.80 11.72
CA SER A 325 -4.58 -1.71 10.68
C SER A 325 -3.99 -2.97 11.31
N LYS A 326 -3.27 -2.81 12.44
CA LYS A 326 -2.75 -3.97 13.17
C LYS A 326 -3.89 -4.86 13.70
N ARG A 327 -4.93 -4.27 14.30
CA ARG A 327 -6.11 -4.99 14.78
C ARG A 327 -6.78 -5.80 13.65
N ILE A 328 -6.99 -5.19 12.47
CA ILE A 328 -7.56 -5.87 11.31
C ILE A 328 -6.68 -7.03 10.85
N VAL A 329 -5.35 -6.84 10.77
CA VAL A 329 -4.42 -7.90 10.39
C VAL A 329 -4.39 -9.02 11.44
N ASP A 330 -4.46 -8.71 12.73
CA ASP A 330 -4.49 -9.70 13.81
C ASP A 330 -5.78 -10.54 13.78
N ASN A 331 -6.89 -9.96 13.31
CA ASN A 331 -8.19 -10.60 13.14
C ASN A 331 -8.38 -11.23 11.76
N SER A 332 -7.42 -11.09 10.84
CA SER A 332 -7.51 -11.70 9.51
C SER A 332 -7.36 -13.22 9.58
N SER A 333 -8.12 -13.92 8.75
CA SER A 333 -8.05 -15.37 8.64
C SER A 333 -7.04 -15.77 7.55
N LEU A 334 -6.02 -16.54 7.91
CA LEU A 334 -5.19 -17.25 6.93
C LEU A 334 -5.98 -18.47 6.47
N LEU A 335 -6.54 -18.43 5.27
CA LEU A 335 -7.37 -19.52 4.73
C LEU A 335 -6.53 -20.65 4.15
N MET A 336 -5.36 -20.32 3.59
CA MET A 336 -4.50 -21.29 2.95
C MET A 336 -3.07 -20.75 2.87
N ARG A 337 -2.11 -21.63 3.04
CA ARG A 337 -0.72 -21.39 2.76
C ARG A 337 -0.09 -22.58 2.04
N GLU A 338 0.57 -22.30 0.93
CA GLU A 338 1.25 -23.28 0.12
C GLU A 338 2.75 -22.94 0.03
N ILE A 339 3.62 -23.93 0.20
CA ILE A 339 5.07 -23.79 0.00
C ILE A 339 5.55 -24.98 -0.84
N ASN A 340 6.22 -24.68 -1.96
CA ASN A 340 6.75 -25.69 -2.90
C ASN A 340 5.69 -26.75 -3.31
N GLY A 341 4.44 -26.34 -3.50
CA GLY A 341 3.34 -27.22 -3.90
C GLY A 341 2.68 -28.00 -2.77
N GLN A 342 3.12 -27.80 -1.53
CA GLN A 342 2.52 -28.45 -0.35
C GLN A 342 1.73 -27.44 0.48
N LEU A 343 0.51 -27.79 0.86
CA LEU A 343 -0.27 -27.02 1.83
C LEU A 343 0.37 -27.15 3.21
N ILE A 344 0.47 -26.02 3.90
CA ILE A 344 1.04 -25.91 5.25
C ILE A 344 -0.05 -25.34 6.16
N ASP A 345 -0.34 -26.04 7.24
CA ASP A 345 -1.27 -25.63 8.30
C ASP A 345 -0.73 -24.47 9.15
#